data_88db74e6f8d6918b7fb5095a754d9952
#
_entry.id   88db74e6f8d6918b7fb5095a754d9952
#
_cell.length_a   1.000
_cell.length_b   1.000
_cell.length_c   1.000
_cell.angle_alpha   90.00
_cell.angle_beta   90.00
_cell.angle_gamma   90.00
#
_symmetry.space_group_name_H-M   'P 1'
#
loop_
_entity.id
_entity.type
_entity.pdbx_description
1 polymer ?
#
loop_
_entity_poly.entity_id
_entity_poly.type
_entity_poly.pdbx_seq_one_letter_code
_entity_poly.pdbx_strand_id
1 'polypeptide(L)'
;TENIYVRIEKGMPPKEAGIEGAKEIFFAVISTTITLVAVFFPIVFMDGMTGRLFREFSIVVSGSVVISSFAALTFTPMLATKLLVKREQQSWFYRKTEPFFEGMNRVYSKSLAAFLKRRWIALPFTIVTILLIGVLWNTIPAEMAPLEDRSQISINTMGAEGVTYEYIRDYTEDINHLVDSIIPDAEAVTARVSSGSGNVRITLKDMKDRDYTQMEVAEKLSKAVQKKTMARSFVQQSSSFGGRRGGMPVQYVLQATNIEKLQEVLPKFMTKVYENPVFQMADVNLKFSKPEARININRDKASIMGVSTKNIAQTLQYGLSGQRMGYFYMNGKQYEILGEINRQQRNKPADLKGIYIRSDNGNMVQLDNLIELTGGIAPPKLYRYNRFVSATISAGLADGKTIGQGLDEMDKIAKETLDETFRTALTGDSKEYRESSSSLMFAFILAIVLIYLILAAQFESFKDPLIIMLTVPLAIAGALVFMYFGDITMNIFSQIGIIMLIGLVAKNGILIVEFANQKQEAGEDKMRAIKDASLQRLRPILMTSASTILGLIPLAFATGEGCNQRIAMGTAVVGGMLISTLLTMYIVPAIYSYVSTNRSKLKTE
;
A
#
# COMPACT_ATOMS: atom_id res chain seq x y z
N THR A 1 -16.76 28.60 20.54
CA THR A 1 -17.41 28.56 21.88
C THR A 1 -16.60 29.33 22.91
N GLU A 2 -15.28 29.07 23.05
CA GLU A 2 -14.39 29.71 24.05
C GLU A 2 -14.38 31.26 23.91
N ASN A 3 -14.22 31.75 22.67
CA ASN A 3 -14.19 33.18 22.40
C ASN A 3 -15.52 33.88 22.79
N ILE A 4 -16.64 33.21 22.57
CA ILE A 4 -17.98 33.68 23.00
C ILE A 4 -18.08 33.67 24.54
N TYR A 5 -17.61 32.60 25.19
CA TYR A 5 -17.65 32.44 26.65
C TYR A 5 -16.84 33.55 27.35
N VAL A 6 -15.60 33.81 26.91
CA VAL A 6 -14.76 34.87 27.47
C VAL A 6 -15.42 36.24 27.40
N ARG A 7 -16.17 36.52 26.33
CA ARG A 7 -16.92 37.81 26.18
C ARG A 7 -18.12 37.87 27.11
N ILE A 8 -18.84 36.76 27.30
CA ILE A 8 -19.94 36.64 28.28
C ILE A 8 -19.42 36.84 29.71
N GLU A 9 -18.27 36.27 30.02
CA GLU A 9 -17.63 36.41 31.34
C GLU A 9 -17.20 37.87 31.63
N LYS A 10 -16.77 38.59 30.59
CA LYS A 10 -16.49 40.05 30.66
C LYS A 10 -17.74 40.92 30.77
N GLY A 11 -18.93 40.32 30.76
CA GLY A 11 -20.21 41.03 30.98
C GLY A 11 -20.95 41.43 29.70
N MET A 12 -20.53 40.96 28.51
CA MET A 12 -21.25 41.24 27.25
C MET A 12 -22.54 40.40 27.19
N PRO A 13 -23.65 40.96 26.69
CA PRO A 13 -24.89 40.20 26.49
C PRO A 13 -24.66 38.95 25.63
N PRO A 14 -25.25 37.79 25.93
CA PRO A 14 -24.97 36.53 25.20
C PRO A 14 -25.16 36.61 23.69
N LYS A 15 -26.17 37.35 23.20
CA LYS A 15 -26.44 37.52 21.76
C LYS A 15 -25.32 38.32 21.07
N GLU A 16 -24.89 39.42 21.66
CA GLU A 16 -23.81 40.27 21.12
C GLU A 16 -22.48 39.53 21.19
N ALA A 17 -22.20 38.86 22.31
CA ALA A 17 -21.02 38.02 22.49
C ALA A 17 -20.96 36.90 21.43
N GLY A 18 -22.11 36.31 21.07
CA GLY A 18 -22.22 35.33 20.02
C GLY A 18 -21.86 35.84 18.63
N ILE A 19 -22.38 37.01 18.27
CA ILE A 19 -22.14 37.67 16.96
C ILE A 19 -20.69 38.10 16.84
N GLU A 20 -20.19 38.86 17.82
CA GLU A 20 -18.83 39.35 17.78
C GLU A 20 -17.76 38.27 17.94
N GLY A 21 -18.02 37.30 18.83
CA GLY A 21 -17.15 36.16 19.01
C GLY A 21 -17.06 35.25 17.78
N ALA A 22 -18.15 35.15 17.00
CA ALA A 22 -18.15 34.43 15.74
C ALA A 22 -17.42 35.20 14.62
N LYS A 23 -17.62 36.52 14.52
CA LYS A 23 -16.94 37.38 13.53
C LYS A 23 -15.43 37.28 13.63
N GLU A 24 -14.88 37.30 14.84
CA GLU A 24 -13.43 37.27 15.06
C GLU A 24 -12.75 35.99 14.56
N ILE A 25 -13.45 34.86 14.63
CA ILE A 25 -12.89 33.55 14.22
C ILE A 25 -13.37 33.09 12.83
N PHE A 26 -14.25 33.88 12.18
CA PHE A 26 -14.89 33.47 10.93
C PHE A 26 -13.87 33.16 9.83
N PHE A 27 -12.95 34.08 9.57
CA PHE A 27 -11.92 33.88 8.56
C PHE A 27 -10.97 32.73 8.93
N ALA A 28 -10.58 32.60 10.19
CA ALA A 28 -9.72 31.51 10.62
C ALA A 28 -10.37 30.11 10.43
N VAL A 29 -11.69 29.99 10.65
CA VAL A 29 -12.42 28.73 10.43
C VAL A 29 -12.55 28.42 8.95
N ILE A 30 -12.91 29.39 8.11
CA ILE A 30 -12.97 29.19 6.65
C ILE A 30 -11.62 28.76 6.10
N SER A 31 -10.58 29.44 6.50
CA SER A 31 -9.19 29.17 6.19
C SER A 31 -8.77 27.75 6.45
N THR A 32 -8.94 27.33 7.69
CA THR A 32 -8.58 25.95 8.09
C THR A 32 -9.42 24.92 7.33
N THR A 33 -10.67 25.25 7.00
CA THR A 33 -11.54 24.39 6.19
C THR A 33 -11.01 24.25 4.77
N ILE A 34 -10.73 25.37 4.10
CA ILE A 34 -10.22 25.38 2.72
C ILE A 34 -8.86 24.67 2.66
N THR A 35 -7.99 24.92 3.64
CA THR A 35 -6.67 24.27 3.72
C THR A 35 -6.81 22.75 3.89
N LEU A 36 -7.73 22.27 4.74
CA LEU A 36 -8.00 20.84 4.90
C LEU A 36 -8.53 20.22 3.61
N VAL A 37 -9.48 20.84 2.95
CA VAL A 37 -10.03 20.37 1.67
C VAL A 37 -8.94 20.33 0.60
N ALA A 38 -8.08 21.34 0.54
CA ALA A 38 -6.99 21.42 -0.43
C ALA A 38 -5.94 20.30 -0.27
N VAL A 39 -5.73 19.79 0.95
CA VAL A 39 -4.85 18.64 1.19
C VAL A 39 -5.39 17.37 0.52
N PHE A 40 -6.70 17.17 0.57
CA PHE A 40 -7.34 15.97 0.01
C PHE A 40 -7.64 16.09 -1.49
N PHE A 41 -7.68 17.31 -2.03
CA PHE A 41 -8.01 17.55 -3.44
C PHE A 41 -7.08 16.82 -4.43
N PRO A 42 -5.75 16.82 -4.28
CA PRO A 42 -4.85 16.08 -5.17
C PRO A 42 -5.11 14.58 -5.21
N ILE A 43 -5.54 13.99 -4.09
CA ILE A 43 -5.80 12.55 -3.98
C ILE A 43 -6.99 12.13 -4.87
N VAL A 44 -7.95 13.01 -5.09
CA VAL A 44 -9.11 12.74 -5.96
C VAL A 44 -8.71 12.46 -7.41
N PHE A 45 -7.57 13.01 -7.85
CA PHE A 45 -7.06 12.88 -9.23
C PHE A 45 -6.03 11.76 -9.39
N MET A 46 -5.76 11.00 -8.35
CA MET A 46 -4.86 9.86 -8.45
C MET A 46 -5.48 8.73 -9.27
N ASP A 47 -4.67 8.11 -10.12
CA ASP A 47 -5.03 6.93 -10.90
C ASP A 47 -4.69 5.62 -10.17
N GLY A 48 -5.07 4.49 -10.78
CA GLY A 48 -4.79 3.15 -10.24
C GLY A 48 -5.74 2.71 -9.14
N MET A 49 -5.42 1.59 -8.50
CA MET A 49 -6.23 0.99 -7.44
C MET A 49 -6.23 1.86 -6.18
N THR A 50 -5.06 2.38 -5.83
CA THR A 50 -4.87 3.30 -4.71
C THR A 50 -5.70 4.57 -4.87
N GLY A 51 -5.67 5.17 -6.07
CA GLY A 51 -6.47 6.36 -6.38
C GLY A 51 -7.98 6.12 -6.22
N ARG A 52 -8.49 4.97 -6.65
CA ARG A 52 -9.92 4.63 -6.50
C ARG A 52 -10.35 4.55 -5.05
N LEU A 53 -9.58 3.88 -4.20
CA LEU A 53 -9.87 3.73 -2.76
C LEU A 53 -9.86 5.07 -2.04
N PHE A 54 -8.83 5.87 -2.28
CA PHE A 54 -8.66 7.11 -1.52
C PHE A 54 -9.42 8.30 -2.10
N ARG A 55 -9.93 8.21 -3.33
CA ARG A 55 -10.86 9.17 -3.90
C ARG A 55 -12.14 9.26 -3.07
N GLU A 56 -12.75 8.11 -2.76
CA GLU A 56 -13.96 8.06 -1.94
C GLU A 56 -13.70 8.60 -0.53
N PHE A 57 -12.60 8.18 0.09
CA PHE A 57 -12.16 8.69 1.38
C PHE A 57 -11.99 10.21 1.37
N SER A 58 -11.29 10.74 0.37
CA SER A 58 -11.01 12.18 0.24
C SER A 58 -12.27 13.02 0.05
N ILE A 59 -13.22 12.54 -0.76
CA ILE A 59 -14.50 13.21 -0.99
C ILE A 59 -15.32 13.22 0.31
N VAL A 60 -15.40 12.09 1.02
CA VAL A 60 -16.17 11.99 2.27
C VAL A 60 -15.58 12.88 3.35
N VAL A 61 -14.24 12.86 3.53
CA VAL A 61 -13.58 13.70 4.54
C VAL A 61 -13.74 15.17 4.20
N SER A 62 -13.50 15.58 2.94
CA SER A 62 -13.66 16.97 2.50
C SER A 62 -15.10 17.46 2.69
N GLY A 63 -16.08 16.67 2.29
CA GLY A 63 -17.51 16.98 2.49
C GLY A 63 -17.88 17.11 3.97
N SER A 64 -17.41 16.19 4.80
CA SER A 64 -17.64 16.22 6.25
C SER A 64 -17.04 17.47 6.91
N VAL A 65 -15.84 17.87 6.49
CA VAL A 65 -15.17 19.09 6.99
C VAL A 65 -15.94 20.36 6.60
N VAL A 66 -16.44 20.44 5.35
CA VAL A 66 -17.25 21.57 4.89
C VAL A 66 -18.55 21.67 5.68
N ILE A 67 -19.28 20.56 5.86
CA ILE A 67 -20.53 20.52 6.64
C ILE A 67 -20.26 20.87 8.12
N SER A 68 -19.17 20.32 8.69
CA SER A 68 -18.75 20.64 10.06
C SER A 68 -18.46 22.13 10.25
N SER A 69 -17.79 22.77 9.29
CA SER A 69 -17.50 24.19 9.32
C SER A 69 -18.76 25.04 9.23
N PHE A 70 -19.69 24.65 8.38
CA PHE A 70 -21.00 25.32 8.32
C PHE A 70 -21.73 25.24 9.66
N ALA A 71 -21.78 24.06 10.28
CA ALA A 71 -22.36 23.87 11.61
C ALA A 71 -21.62 24.67 12.70
N ALA A 72 -20.29 24.73 12.63
CA ALA A 72 -19.47 25.48 13.58
C ALA A 72 -19.68 27.00 13.48
N LEU A 73 -19.94 27.53 12.30
CA LEU A 73 -20.18 28.97 12.08
C LEU A 73 -21.62 29.41 12.30
N THR A 74 -22.60 28.49 12.23
CA THR A 74 -24.03 28.81 12.36
C THR A 74 -24.62 28.26 13.65
N PHE A 75 -24.63 26.95 13.81
CA PHE A 75 -25.31 26.26 14.90
C PHE A 75 -24.59 26.44 16.24
N THR A 76 -23.25 26.35 16.25
CA THR A 76 -22.48 26.46 17.49
C THR A 76 -22.59 27.84 18.17
N PRO A 77 -22.48 28.99 17.46
CA PRO A 77 -22.71 30.30 18.07
C PRO A 77 -24.14 30.44 18.62
N MET A 78 -25.14 29.98 17.88
CA MET A 78 -26.53 30.02 18.32
C MET A 78 -26.75 29.22 19.61
N LEU A 79 -26.22 27.98 19.69
CA LEU A 79 -26.28 27.20 20.93
C LEU A 79 -25.50 27.85 22.07
N ALA A 80 -24.32 28.40 21.78
CA ALA A 80 -23.50 29.06 22.79
C ALA A 80 -24.23 30.24 23.44
N THR A 81 -24.97 31.05 22.64
CA THR A 81 -25.76 32.16 23.19
C THR A 81 -26.95 31.72 24.07
N LYS A 82 -27.45 30.50 23.89
CA LYS A 82 -28.57 29.94 24.70
C LYS A 82 -28.09 29.15 25.91
N LEU A 83 -26.97 28.44 25.82
CA LEU A 83 -26.51 27.50 26.83
C LEU A 83 -25.48 28.08 27.76
N LEU A 84 -24.68 29.06 27.29
CA LEU A 84 -23.64 29.70 28.10
C LEU A 84 -24.22 30.85 28.91
N VAL A 85 -24.11 30.73 30.22
CA VAL A 85 -24.55 31.74 31.18
C VAL A 85 -23.35 32.12 32.05
N LYS A 86 -23.23 33.40 32.40
CA LYS A 86 -22.26 33.87 33.39
C LYS A 86 -22.59 33.21 34.74
N ARG A 87 -21.70 32.35 35.22
CA ARG A 87 -21.86 31.68 36.53
C ARG A 87 -21.17 32.54 37.60
N GLU A 88 -21.93 32.98 38.58
CA GLU A 88 -21.40 33.73 39.73
C GLU A 88 -20.56 32.83 40.66
N GLN A 89 -20.88 31.52 40.72
CA GLN A 89 -20.09 30.56 41.46
C GLN A 89 -19.42 29.56 40.52
N GLN A 90 -18.10 29.48 40.65
CA GLN A 90 -17.30 28.53 39.89
C GLN A 90 -17.54 27.10 40.37
N SER A 91 -17.74 26.15 39.43
CA SER A 91 -17.90 24.72 39.70
C SER A 91 -16.68 24.18 40.48
N TRP A 92 -16.89 23.18 41.36
CA TRP A 92 -15.81 22.46 42.05
C TRP A 92 -14.74 21.93 41.07
N PHE A 93 -15.17 21.41 39.94
CA PHE A 93 -14.26 20.92 38.89
C PHE A 93 -13.38 22.04 38.33
N TYR A 94 -13.95 23.20 38.05
CA TYR A 94 -13.22 24.38 37.58
C TYR A 94 -12.16 24.81 38.61
N ARG A 95 -12.52 24.94 39.90
CA ARG A 95 -11.59 25.33 40.96
C ARG A 95 -10.41 24.35 41.12
N LYS A 96 -10.62 23.06 40.82
CA LYS A 96 -9.58 22.04 40.91
C LYS A 96 -8.67 21.99 39.66
N THR A 97 -9.21 22.31 38.47
CA THR A 97 -8.48 22.23 37.23
C THR A 97 -7.81 23.55 36.82
N GLU A 98 -8.35 24.69 37.21
CA GLU A 98 -7.81 26.01 36.82
C GLU A 98 -6.36 26.22 37.30
N PRO A 99 -5.94 25.87 38.53
CA PRO A 99 -4.55 26.00 38.98
C PRO A 99 -3.57 25.22 38.12
N PHE A 100 -4.01 24.07 37.55
CA PHE A 100 -3.20 23.29 36.61
C PHE A 100 -3.00 24.07 35.29
N PHE A 101 -4.06 24.64 34.73
CA PHE A 101 -3.98 25.42 33.48
C PHE A 101 -3.22 26.74 33.67
N GLU A 102 -3.38 27.42 34.81
CA GLU A 102 -2.58 28.59 35.14
C GLU A 102 -1.09 28.24 35.33
N GLY A 103 -0.80 27.13 36.01
CA GLY A 103 0.54 26.61 36.14
C GLY A 103 1.19 26.33 34.78
N MET A 104 0.47 25.67 33.90
CA MET A 104 0.90 25.36 32.53
C MET A 104 1.17 26.66 31.72
N ASN A 105 0.26 27.65 31.77
CA ASN A 105 0.45 28.94 31.12
C ASN A 105 1.69 29.68 31.67
N ARG A 106 1.93 29.61 32.98
CA ARG A 106 3.08 30.24 33.63
C ARG A 106 4.40 29.59 33.22
N VAL A 107 4.43 28.27 33.17
CA VAL A 107 5.60 27.49 32.71
C VAL A 107 5.87 27.79 31.25
N TYR A 108 4.84 27.75 30.40
CA TYR A 108 4.96 28.03 28.97
C TYR A 108 5.41 29.49 28.72
N SER A 109 4.86 30.47 29.43
CA SER A 109 5.27 31.87 29.28
C SER A 109 6.76 32.08 29.59
N LYS A 110 7.27 31.43 30.67
CA LYS A 110 8.68 31.50 31.03
C LYS A 110 9.57 30.80 30.03
N SER A 111 9.20 29.57 29.61
CA SER A 111 9.96 28.79 28.63
C SER A 111 9.98 29.42 27.25
N LEU A 112 8.83 29.93 26.76
CA LEU A 112 8.74 30.64 25.50
C LEU A 112 9.58 31.95 25.51
N ALA A 113 9.53 32.72 26.61
CA ALA A 113 10.36 33.91 26.74
C ALA A 113 11.87 33.62 26.71
N ALA A 114 12.28 32.52 27.36
CA ALA A 114 13.66 32.03 27.32
C ALA A 114 14.06 31.57 25.92
N PHE A 115 13.17 30.83 25.22
CA PHE A 115 13.37 30.37 23.85
C PHE A 115 13.44 31.55 22.84
N LEU A 116 12.57 32.53 22.95
CA LEU A 116 12.58 33.72 22.09
C LEU A 116 13.84 34.58 22.29
N LYS A 117 14.45 34.58 23.46
CA LYS A 117 15.78 35.21 23.67
C LYS A 117 16.87 34.51 22.87
N ARG A 118 16.75 33.17 22.69
CA ARG A 118 17.68 32.33 21.94
C ARG A 118 17.05 31.81 20.62
N ARG A 119 16.23 32.61 20.00
CA ARG A 119 15.43 32.25 18.80
C ARG A 119 16.23 31.64 17.64
N TRP A 120 17.54 31.91 17.59
CA TRP A 120 18.43 31.32 16.57
C TRP A 120 18.44 29.77 16.61
N ILE A 121 18.12 29.15 17.74
CA ILE A 121 18.05 27.68 17.90
C ILE A 121 16.95 27.07 17.02
N ALA A 122 15.91 27.82 16.66
CA ALA A 122 14.82 27.32 15.82
C ALA A 122 15.30 26.87 14.41
N LEU A 123 16.26 27.58 13.80
CA LEU A 123 16.79 27.24 12.48
C LEU A 123 17.58 25.91 12.46
N PRO A 124 18.64 25.73 13.28
CA PRO A 124 19.35 24.46 13.32
C PRO A 124 18.44 23.29 13.76
N PHE A 125 17.50 23.53 14.65
CA PHE A 125 16.53 22.50 15.03
C PHE A 125 15.68 22.05 13.84
N THR A 126 15.18 22.97 13.02
CA THR A 126 14.43 22.64 11.79
C THR A 126 15.29 21.88 10.80
N ILE A 127 16.58 22.27 10.64
CA ILE A 127 17.52 21.53 9.76
C ILE A 127 17.75 20.12 10.27
N VAL A 128 17.98 19.94 11.56
CA VAL A 128 18.13 18.60 12.18
C VAL A 128 16.87 17.77 11.97
N THR A 129 15.69 18.36 12.10
CA THR A 129 14.41 17.68 11.84
C THR A 129 14.31 17.21 10.39
N ILE A 130 14.72 18.01 9.42
CA ILE A 130 14.72 17.62 7.99
C ILE A 130 15.72 16.48 7.75
N LEU A 131 16.92 16.54 8.35
CA LEU A 131 17.91 15.47 8.26
C LEU A 131 17.37 14.17 8.88
N LEU A 132 16.70 14.27 10.03
CA LEU A 132 16.06 13.12 10.70
C LEU A 132 14.99 12.48 9.80
N ILE A 133 14.18 13.29 9.11
CA ILE A 133 13.22 12.77 8.11
C ILE A 133 13.95 11.97 7.05
N GLY A 134 15.04 12.49 6.47
CA GLY A 134 15.82 11.80 5.45
C GLY A 134 16.38 10.46 5.92
N VAL A 135 16.90 10.40 7.14
CA VAL A 135 17.41 9.16 7.75
C VAL A 135 16.29 8.16 7.98
N LEU A 136 15.20 8.56 8.64
CA LEU A 136 14.09 7.67 8.97
C LEU A 136 13.35 7.19 7.72
N TRP A 137 13.19 8.04 6.72
CA TRP A 137 12.57 7.68 5.44
C TRP A 137 13.29 6.53 4.72
N ASN A 138 14.63 6.51 4.80
CA ASN A 138 15.44 5.46 4.19
C ASN A 138 15.59 4.20 5.07
N THR A 139 15.37 4.33 6.39
CA THR A 139 15.49 3.19 7.33
C THR A 139 14.18 2.42 7.50
N ILE A 140 13.03 3.10 7.43
CA ILE A 140 11.73 2.43 7.57
C ILE A 140 11.46 1.59 6.31
N PRO A 141 11.21 0.28 6.46
CA PRO A 141 10.91 -0.59 5.32
C PRO A 141 9.66 -0.13 4.59
N ALA A 142 9.68 -0.14 3.25
CA ALA A 142 8.57 0.30 2.42
C ALA A 142 7.87 -0.88 1.75
N GLU A 143 6.56 -0.97 1.91
CA GLU A 143 5.71 -1.99 1.28
C GLU A 143 4.43 -1.37 0.70
N MET A 144 3.67 -2.12 -0.07
CA MET A 144 2.42 -1.63 -0.64
C MET A 144 1.34 -1.48 0.43
N ALA A 145 1.12 -2.56 1.18
CA ALA A 145 0.17 -2.59 2.29
C ALA A 145 0.62 -3.65 3.30
N PRO A 146 0.36 -3.48 4.60
CA PRO A 146 0.74 -4.45 5.61
C PRO A 146 -0.03 -5.77 5.40
N LEU A 147 0.63 -6.87 5.78
CA LEU A 147 -0.05 -8.17 5.84
C LEU A 147 -1.14 -8.11 6.90
N GLU A 148 -2.29 -8.67 6.56
CA GLU A 148 -3.45 -8.73 7.44
C GLU A 148 -3.78 -10.15 7.82
N ASP A 149 -4.14 -10.36 9.06
CA ASP A 149 -4.74 -11.61 9.47
C ASP A 149 -6.21 -11.66 8.98
N ARG A 150 -6.44 -12.48 7.96
CA ARG A 150 -7.75 -12.71 7.34
C ARG A 150 -8.22 -14.14 7.52
N SER A 151 -7.60 -14.86 8.42
CA SER A 151 -7.85 -16.27 8.66
C SER A 151 -7.69 -17.14 7.42
N GLN A 152 -6.85 -16.72 6.43
CA GLN A 152 -6.65 -17.44 5.17
C GLN A 152 -5.18 -17.53 4.79
N ILE A 153 -4.71 -18.75 4.58
CA ILE A 153 -3.36 -19.05 4.08
C ILE A 153 -3.50 -19.93 2.82
N SER A 154 -2.63 -19.77 1.86
CA SER A 154 -2.57 -20.62 0.68
C SER A 154 -1.17 -21.18 0.50
N ILE A 155 -1.07 -22.47 0.20
CA ILE A 155 0.18 -23.11 -0.21
C ILE A 155 0.07 -23.37 -1.70
N ASN A 156 0.95 -22.74 -2.47
CA ASN A 156 1.02 -22.93 -3.91
C ASN A 156 2.18 -23.86 -4.24
N THR A 157 1.89 -24.88 -5.01
CA THR A 157 2.87 -25.88 -5.45
C THR A 157 3.04 -25.81 -6.96
N MET A 158 4.27 -25.79 -7.41
CA MET A 158 4.64 -25.82 -8.82
C MET A 158 5.55 -27.02 -9.10
N GLY A 159 5.08 -27.93 -9.94
CA GLY A 159 5.88 -29.04 -10.44
C GLY A 159 6.88 -28.62 -11.51
N ALA A 160 7.82 -29.48 -11.83
CA ALA A 160 8.67 -29.32 -13.00
C ALA A 160 7.83 -29.39 -14.29
N GLU A 161 8.31 -28.79 -15.37
CA GLU A 161 7.58 -28.84 -16.64
C GLU A 161 7.51 -30.28 -17.17
N GLY A 162 6.29 -30.71 -17.52
CA GLY A 162 6.02 -32.06 -18.03
C GLY A 162 5.66 -33.09 -16.97
N VAL A 163 5.58 -32.72 -15.69
CA VAL A 163 5.09 -33.66 -14.66
C VAL A 163 3.63 -34.02 -14.89
N THR A 164 3.28 -35.27 -14.51
CA THR A 164 1.92 -35.78 -14.66
C THR A 164 0.99 -35.18 -13.59
N TYR A 165 -0.31 -35.24 -13.88
CA TYR A 165 -1.35 -34.84 -12.92
C TYR A 165 -1.24 -35.65 -11.61
N GLU A 166 -1.01 -36.98 -11.70
CA GLU A 166 -0.91 -37.86 -10.55
C GLU A 166 0.25 -37.46 -9.62
N TYR A 167 1.41 -37.14 -10.20
CA TYR A 167 2.56 -36.69 -9.43
C TYR A 167 2.23 -35.45 -8.58
N ILE A 168 1.57 -34.46 -9.19
CA ILE A 168 1.19 -33.22 -8.46
C ILE A 168 0.05 -33.49 -7.48
N ARG A 169 -0.89 -34.41 -7.83
CA ARG A 169 -1.97 -34.83 -6.93
C ARG A 169 -1.38 -35.43 -5.65
N ASP A 170 -0.53 -36.44 -5.80
CA ASP A 170 0.04 -37.15 -4.66
C ASP A 170 0.89 -36.23 -3.78
N TYR A 171 1.67 -35.36 -4.41
CA TYR A 171 2.41 -34.34 -3.68
C TYR A 171 1.51 -33.30 -2.97
N THR A 172 0.42 -32.89 -3.60
CA THR A 172 -0.54 -31.92 -2.98
C THR A 172 -1.27 -32.57 -1.81
N GLU A 173 -1.54 -33.88 -1.90
CA GLU A 173 -2.12 -34.68 -0.82
C GLU A 173 -1.15 -34.80 0.37
N ASP A 174 0.14 -35.03 0.11
CA ASP A 174 1.20 -34.98 1.13
C ASP A 174 1.27 -33.61 1.83
N ILE A 175 1.10 -32.51 1.09
CA ILE A 175 1.02 -31.16 1.68
C ILE A 175 -0.25 -31.02 2.51
N ASN A 176 -1.38 -31.57 2.07
CA ASN A 176 -2.63 -31.54 2.82
C ASN A 176 -2.49 -32.24 4.18
N HIS A 177 -1.90 -33.44 4.20
CA HIS A 177 -1.59 -34.16 5.43
C HIS A 177 -0.61 -33.39 6.36
N LEU A 178 0.37 -32.72 5.77
CA LEU A 178 1.26 -31.84 6.52
C LEU A 178 0.49 -30.70 7.20
N VAL A 179 -0.45 -30.08 6.49
CA VAL A 179 -1.32 -29.02 7.04
C VAL A 179 -2.15 -29.56 8.18
N ASP A 180 -2.80 -30.69 8.03
CA ASP A 180 -3.62 -31.34 9.08
C ASP A 180 -2.80 -31.64 10.33
N SER A 181 -1.51 -31.99 10.17
CA SER A 181 -0.61 -32.25 11.31
C SER A 181 -0.18 -30.99 12.07
N ILE A 182 -0.11 -29.84 11.38
CA ILE A 182 0.33 -28.57 11.97
C ILE A 182 -0.85 -27.78 12.53
N ILE A 183 -2.01 -27.86 11.85
CA ILE A 183 -3.22 -27.11 12.18
C ILE A 183 -4.43 -28.05 12.19
N PRO A 184 -4.54 -28.92 13.18
CA PRO A 184 -5.65 -29.89 13.25
C PRO A 184 -7.01 -29.22 13.49
N ASP A 185 -7.02 -27.96 13.90
CA ASP A 185 -8.21 -27.18 14.23
C ASP A 185 -8.59 -26.16 13.14
N ALA A 186 -8.03 -26.29 11.92
CA ALA A 186 -8.44 -25.47 10.78
C ALA A 186 -9.95 -25.61 10.51
N GLU A 187 -10.63 -24.52 10.20
CA GLU A 187 -12.06 -24.53 9.87
C GLU A 187 -12.32 -25.27 8.56
N ALA A 188 -11.50 -25.06 7.55
CA ALA A 188 -11.58 -25.74 6.28
C ALA A 188 -10.21 -25.81 5.58
N VAL A 189 -9.93 -26.95 4.96
CA VAL A 189 -8.77 -27.11 4.07
C VAL A 189 -9.29 -27.57 2.71
N THR A 190 -8.92 -26.83 1.65
CA THR A 190 -9.35 -27.11 0.28
C THR A 190 -8.14 -27.29 -0.61
N ALA A 191 -7.95 -28.49 -1.14
CA ALA A 191 -6.91 -28.79 -2.11
C ALA A 191 -7.46 -28.73 -3.54
N ARG A 192 -6.75 -28.02 -4.42
CA ARG A 192 -7.03 -27.95 -5.85
C ARG A 192 -5.79 -28.36 -6.62
N VAL A 193 -5.96 -29.33 -7.49
CA VAL A 193 -4.88 -29.85 -8.34
C VAL A 193 -5.17 -29.55 -9.81
N SER A 194 -4.15 -29.10 -10.52
CA SER A 194 -4.18 -28.89 -11.97
C SER A 194 -2.93 -29.53 -12.58
N SER A 195 -2.91 -29.71 -13.89
CA SER A 195 -1.71 -30.24 -14.55
C SER A 195 -0.51 -29.32 -14.28
N GLY A 196 0.49 -29.84 -13.57
CA GLY A 196 1.72 -29.13 -13.21
C GLY A 196 1.66 -28.20 -11.99
N SER A 197 0.50 -28.03 -11.34
CA SER A 197 0.38 -27.18 -10.16
C SER A 197 -0.67 -27.65 -9.16
N GLY A 198 -0.42 -27.41 -7.87
CA GLY A 198 -1.35 -27.64 -6.77
C GLY A 198 -1.55 -26.35 -5.95
N ASN A 199 -2.68 -26.22 -5.32
CA ASN A 199 -2.97 -25.15 -4.37
C ASN A 199 -3.75 -25.73 -3.20
N VAL A 200 -3.24 -25.56 -1.99
CA VAL A 200 -3.94 -25.88 -0.75
C VAL A 200 -4.31 -24.56 -0.07
N ARG A 201 -5.60 -24.33 0.07
CA ARG A 201 -6.15 -23.17 0.78
C ARG A 201 -6.62 -23.61 2.14
N ILE A 202 -6.16 -22.90 3.15
CA ILE A 202 -6.43 -23.15 4.55
C ILE A 202 -7.25 -21.98 5.05
N THR A 203 -8.41 -22.25 5.61
CA THR A 203 -9.22 -21.28 6.35
C THR A 203 -9.05 -21.60 7.84
N LEU A 204 -8.50 -20.64 8.57
CA LEU A 204 -8.34 -20.72 10.01
C LEU A 204 -9.65 -20.32 10.69
N LYS A 205 -9.85 -20.73 11.94
CA LYS A 205 -10.93 -20.22 12.77
C LYS A 205 -10.83 -18.69 12.91
N ASP A 206 -11.93 -18.05 13.27
CA ASP A 206 -11.94 -16.62 13.55
C ASP A 206 -10.85 -16.25 14.56
N MET A 207 -10.27 -15.06 14.42
CA MET A 207 -9.19 -14.57 15.28
C MET A 207 -9.55 -14.61 16.77
N LYS A 208 -10.83 -14.53 17.11
CA LYS A 208 -11.35 -14.59 18.49
C LYS A 208 -11.38 -16.00 19.08
N ASP A 209 -11.39 -17.01 18.23
CA ASP A 209 -11.58 -18.43 18.59
C ASP A 209 -10.27 -19.23 18.51
N ARG A 210 -9.12 -18.55 18.42
CA ARG A 210 -7.79 -19.16 18.35
C ARG A 210 -6.74 -18.36 19.12
N ASP A 211 -5.74 -19.05 19.68
CA ASP A 211 -4.65 -18.48 20.47
C ASP A 211 -3.38 -18.17 19.63
N TYR A 212 -3.44 -18.32 18.31
CA TYR A 212 -2.31 -18.13 17.41
C TYR A 212 -2.67 -17.19 16.26
N THR A 213 -1.68 -16.49 15.74
CA THR A 213 -1.85 -15.59 14.60
C THR A 213 -1.67 -16.31 13.26
N GLN A 214 -2.27 -15.78 12.19
CA GLN A 214 -2.04 -16.26 10.83
C GLN A 214 -0.55 -16.22 10.45
N MET A 215 0.20 -15.22 10.92
CA MET A 215 1.63 -15.07 10.62
C MET A 215 2.46 -16.18 11.24
N GLU A 216 2.23 -16.53 12.51
CA GLU A 216 2.92 -17.64 13.19
C GLU A 216 2.67 -18.98 12.49
N VAL A 217 1.44 -19.21 12.05
CA VAL A 217 1.07 -20.42 11.30
C VAL A 217 1.75 -20.43 9.94
N ALA A 218 1.73 -19.32 9.21
CA ALA A 218 2.37 -19.20 7.92
C ALA A 218 3.89 -19.45 7.99
N GLU A 219 4.55 -18.97 9.06
CA GLU A 219 5.98 -19.22 9.30
C GLU A 219 6.25 -20.71 9.56
N LYS A 220 5.46 -21.35 10.43
CA LYS A 220 5.56 -22.81 10.70
C LYS A 220 5.37 -23.63 9.43
N LEU A 221 4.34 -23.32 8.65
CA LEU A 221 4.07 -23.97 7.37
C LEU A 221 5.20 -23.73 6.36
N SER A 222 5.73 -22.52 6.27
CA SER A 222 6.84 -22.18 5.37
C SER A 222 8.08 -23.03 5.66
N LYS A 223 8.48 -23.13 6.93
CA LYS A 223 9.59 -23.97 7.37
C LYS A 223 9.37 -25.46 7.11
N ALA A 224 8.13 -25.94 7.24
CA ALA A 224 7.79 -27.33 7.02
C ALA A 224 7.75 -27.69 5.52
N VAL A 225 7.16 -26.82 4.71
CA VAL A 225 7.04 -26.99 3.25
C VAL A 225 8.41 -26.91 2.56
N GLN A 226 9.33 -26.06 3.01
CA GLN A 226 10.69 -25.97 2.47
C GLN A 226 11.50 -27.28 2.59
N LYS A 227 11.17 -28.14 3.55
CA LYS A 227 11.79 -29.46 3.68
C LYS A 227 11.34 -30.47 2.62
N LYS A 228 10.25 -30.18 1.91
CA LYS A 228 9.70 -31.01 0.85
C LYS A 228 10.32 -30.60 -0.50
N THR A 229 11.08 -31.48 -1.13
CA THR A 229 11.90 -31.17 -2.32
C THR A 229 11.33 -31.66 -3.64
N MET A 230 10.25 -32.48 -3.63
CA MET A 230 9.69 -33.11 -4.84
C MET A 230 9.06 -32.09 -5.81
N ALA A 231 8.50 -30.98 -5.28
CA ALA A 231 8.02 -29.86 -6.06
C ALA A 231 8.32 -28.54 -5.34
N ARG A 232 8.34 -27.44 -6.07
CA ARG A 232 8.52 -26.12 -5.46
C ARG A 232 7.23 -25.66 -4.84
N SER A 233 7.23 -25.47 -3.53
CA SER A 233 6.05 -25.01 -2.80
C SER A 233 6.37 -23.77 -1.97
N PHE A 234 5.42 -22.85 -1.88
CA PHE A 234 5.53 -21.66 -1.07
C PHE A 234 4.22 -21.30 -0.39
N VAL A 235 4.34 -20.79 0.81
CA VAL A 235 3.22 -20.32 1.61
C VAL A 235 2.94 -18.86 1.23
N GLN A 236 1.70 -18.56 0.94
CA GLN A 236 1.25 -17.24 0.58
C GLN A 236 0.15 -16.77 1.54
N GLN A 237 0.32 -15.58 2.07
CA GLN A 237 -0.69 -14.87 2.82
C GLN A 237 -1.38 -13.86 1.90
N SER A 238 -2.66 -13.60 2.14
CA SER A 238 -3.40 -12.58 1.40
C SER A 238 -2.96 -11.20 1.84
N SER A 239 -2.49 -10.38 0.91
CA SER A 239 -2.28 -8.96 1.19
C SER A 239 -3.62 -8.23 1.31
N SER A 240 -3.64 -7.13 2.04
CA SER A 240 -4.81 -6.27 2.19
C SER A 240 -5.28 -5.66 0.88
N PHE A 241 -4.33 -5.43 0.03
CA PHE A 241 -4.46 -4.89 -1.30
C PHE A 241 -3.96 -5.93 -2.28
N GLY A 242 -4.69 -6.18 -3.24
CA GLY A 242 -4.20 -7.05 -4.28
C GLY A 242 -5.27 -8.00 -4.73
N GLY A 243 -5.33 -8.07 -5.99
CA GLY A 243 -6.30 -8.83 -6.70
C GLY A 243 -6.21 -10.31 -6.34
N ARG A 244 -7.28 -11.00 -6.62
CA ARG A 244 -7.48 -12.45 -6.64
C ARG A 244 -6.44 -13.25 -7.46
N ARG A 245 -5.35 -12.62 -7.88
CA ARG A 245 -4.28 -13.26 -8.65
C ARG A 245 -3.15 -13.63 -7.68
N GLY A 246 -3.21 -14.85 -7.17
CA GLY A 246 -2.14 -15.44 -6.39
C GLY A 246 -0.82 -15.40 -7.17
N GLY A 247 0.10 -14.57 -6.78
CA GLY A 247 1.44 -14.42 -7.33
C GLY A 247 2.41 -14.02 -6.25
N MET A 248 3.70 -14.18 -6.50
CA MET A 248 4.74 -13.68 -5.63
C MET A 248 4.74 -12.13 -5.67
N PRO A 249 5.13 -11.45 -4.58
CA PRO A 249 5.05 -9.99 -4.48
C PRO A 249 5.90 -9.25 -5.51
N VAL A 250 7.08 -9.77 -5.84
CA VAL A 250 7.95 -9.20 -6.87
C VAL A 250 7.62 -9.86 -8.22
N GLN A 251 7.18 -9.05 -9.18
CA GLN A 251 6.89 -9.50 -10.54
C GLN A 251 7.57 -8.57 -11.55
N TYR A 252 8.67 -9.06 -12.11
CA TYR A 252 9.55 -8.33 -12.98
C TYR A 252 9.52 -8.91 -14.39
N VAL A 253 9.25 -8.09 -15.40
CA VAL A 253 9.07 -8.51 -16.78
C VAL A 253 10.28 -8.13 -17.60
N LEU A 254 10.95 -9.11 -18.18
CA LEU A 254 11.96 -8.91 -19.22
C LEU A 254 11.28 -8.97 -20.59
N GLN A 255 11.56 -7.99 -21.42
CA GLN A 255 11.04 -7.88 -22.78
C GLN A 255 12.21 -7.90 -23.77
N ALA A 256 12.05 -8.68 -24.83
CA ALA A 256 13.04 -8.77 -25.90
C ALA A 256 12.37 -8.72 -27.28
N THR A 257 13.18 -8.53 -28.32
CA THR A 257 12.71 -8.53 -29.70
C THR A 257 12.39 -9.93 -30.21
N ASN A 258 13.11 -10.94 -29.74
CA ASN A 258 12.94 -12.33 -30.11
C ASN A 258 13.13 -13.26 -28.90
N ILE A 259 12.74 -14.53 -29.04
CA ILE A 259 12.76 -15.52 -27.96
C ILE A 259 14.17 -16.06 -27.70
N GLU A 260 15.03 -16.08 -28.71
CA GLU A 260 16.40 -16.59 -28.65
C GLU A 260 17.22 -15.76 -27.67
N LYS A 261 17.07 -14.43 -27.69
CA LYS A 261 17.72 -13.55 -26.72
C LYS A 261 17.28 -13.83 -25.30
N LEU A 262 15.97 -14.08 -25.07
CA LEU A 262 15.48 -14.47 -23.74
C LEU A 262 16.04 -15.82 -23.31
N GLN A 263 16.16 -16.78 -24.22
CA GLN A 263 16.73 -18.09 -23.93
C GLN A 263 18.19 -18.01 -23.48
N GLU A 264 18.95 -17.09 -24.02
CA GLU A 264 20.37 -16.87 -23.64
C GLU A 264 20.52 -16.16 -22.30
N VAL A 265 19.69 -15.13 -22.05
CA VAL A 265 19.86 -14.23 -20.90
C VAL A 265 19.18 -14.77 -19.64
N LEU A 266 18.01 -15.43 -19.76
CA LEU A 266 17.25 -15.90 -18.60
C LEU A 266 18.04 -16.75 -17.62
N PRO A 267 18.85 -17.75 -18.04
CA PRO A 267 19.63 -18.54 -17.09
C PRO A 267 20.61 -17.69 -16.28
N LYS A 268 21.30 -16.75 -16.93
CA LYS A 268 22.26 -15.84 -16.29
C LYS A 268 21.57 -14.92 -15.29
N PHE A 269 20.42 -14.37 -15.68
CA PHE A 269 19.61 -13.52 -14.82
C PHE A 269 19.07 -14.27 -13.60
N MET A 270 18.50 -15.47 -13.81
CA MET A 270 17.93 -16.28 -12.75
C MET A 270 18.97 -16.76 -11.75
N THR A 271 20.20 -17.08 -12.19
CA THR A 271 21.31 -17.43 -11.29
C THR A 271 21.58 -16.30 -10.30
N LYS A 272 21.70 -15.05 -10.79
CA LYS A 272 21.91 -13.89 -9.90
C LYS A 272 20.72 -13.64 -8.96
N VAL A 273 19.48 -13.89 -9.42
CA VAL A 273 18.31 -13.77 -8.56
C VAL A 273 18.32 -14.83 -7.46
N TYR A 274 18.70 -16.08 -7.76
CA TYR A 274 18.78 -17.15 -6.76
C TYR A 274 19.92 -16.94 -5.74
N GLU A 275 21.01 -16.30 -6.13
CA GLU A 275 22.14 -15.98 -5.25
C GLU A 275 21.88 -14.76 -4.36
N ASN A 276 20.89 -13.95 -4.67
CA ASN A 276 20.62 -12.72 -3.93
C ASN A 276 19.81 -13.02 -2.65
N PRO A 277 20.32 -12.63 -1.46
CA PRO A 277 19.71 -12.95 -0.18
C PRO A 277 18.38 -12.22 0.09
N VAL A 278 18.01 -11.26 -0.74
CA VAL A 278 16.71 -10.55 -0.65
C VAL A 278 15.55 -11.46 -1.09
N PHE A 279 15.83 -12.45 -1.95
CA PHE A 279 14.82 -13.35 -2.47
C PHE A 279 14.91 -14.72 -1.78
N GLN A 280 13.78 -15.16 -1.22
CA GLN A 280 13.66 -16.50 -0.65
C GLN A 280 13.45 -17.55 -1.75
N MET A 281 12.74 -17.16 -2.79
CA MET A 281 12.35 -18.02 -3.91
C MET A 281 12.12 -17.17 -5.15
N ALA A 282 12.47 -17.71 -6.32
CA ALA A 282 12.14 -17.10 -7.59
C ALA A 282 11.70 -18.15 -8.60
N ASP A 283 10.83 -17.77 -9.52
CA ASP A 283 10.43 -18.56 -10.67
C ASP A 283 10.21 -17.68 -11.90
N VAL A 284 10.37 -18.26 -13.08
CA VAL A 284 10.12 -17.59 -14.34
C VAL A 284 9.04 -18.34 -15.11
N ASN A 285 8.11 -17.58 -15.70
CA ASN A 285 7.00 -18.19 -16.44
C ASN A 285 7.43 -18.78 -17.79
N LEU A 286 8.49 -18.26 -18.42
CA LEU A 286 9.06 -18.77 -19.67
C LEU A 286 10.15 -19.79 -19.36
N LYS A 287 9.84 -21.06 -19.53
CA LYS A 287 10.74 -22.19 -19.27
C LYS A 287 11.05 -22.92 -20.56
N PHE A 288 12.32 -23.20 -20.80
CA PHE A 288 12.81 -23.99 -21.95
C PHE A 288 13.16 -25.40 -21.53
N SER A 289 12.31 -26.04 -20.73
CA SER A 289 12.65 -27.32 -20.10
C SER A 289 11.60 -28.41 -20.31
N LYS A 290 10.48 -28.11 -21.01
CA LYS A 290 9.47 -29.13 -21.27
C LYS A 290 9.97 -30.12 -22.33
N PRO A 291 10.09 -31.42 -22.00
CA PRO A 291 10.41 -32.43 -22.99
C PRO A 291 9.30 -32.50 -24.05
N GLU A 292 9.68 -32.58 -25.31
CA GLU A 292 8.77 -32.79 -26.41
C GLU A 292 9.28 -33.88 -27.33
N ALA A 293 8.35 -34.65 -27.94
CA ALA A 293 8.63 -35.56 -29.02
C ALA A 293 8.19 -34.92 -30.33
N ARG A 294 9.15 -34.63 -31.22
CA ARG A 294 8.87 -34.12 -32.56
C ARG A 294 8.66 -35.26 -33.52
N ILE A 295 7.53 -35.23 -34.22
CA ILE A 295 7.15 -36.20 -35.21
C ILE A 295 7.40 -35.59 -36.58
N ASN A 296 8.46 -36.05 -37.25
CA ASN A 296 8.75 -35.67 -38.62
C ASN A 296 8.15 -36.70 -39.57
N ILE A 297 7.20 -36.31 -40.38
CA ILE A 297 6.54 -37.21 -41.33
C ILE A 297 7.39 -37.30 -42.61
N ASN A 298 7.79 -38.51 -42.97
CA ASN A 298 8.45 -38.79 -44.24
C ASN A 298 7.36 -38.84 -45.33
N ARG A 299 7.21 -37.74 -46.07
CA ARG A 299 6.14 -37.58 -47.05
C ARG A 299 6.28 -38.50 -48.23
N ASP A 300 7.52 -38.80 -48.64
CA ASP A 300 7.77 -39.67 -49.78
C ASP A 300 7.38 -41.14 -49.46
N LYS A 301 7.79 -41.63 -48.29
CA LYS A 301 7.37 -42.94 -47.83
C LYS A 301 5.86 -43.04 -47.61
N ALA A 302 5.24 -42.00 -47.07
CA ALA A 302 3.79 -41.94 -46.87
C ALA A 302 3.04 -42.00 -48.18
N SER A 303 3.50 -41.26 -49.19
CA SER A 303 2.94 -41.31 -50.54
C SER A 303 3.06 -42.65 -51.23
N ILE A 304 4.24 -43.30 -51.16
CA ILE A 304 4.48 -44.63 -51.71
C ILE A 304 3.55 -45.69 -51.07
N MET A 305 3.32 -45.57 -49.74
CA MET A 305 2.44 -46.48 -48.99
C MET A 305 0.95 -46.11 -49.07
N GLY A 306 0.59 -45.09 -49.85
CA GLY A 306 -0.79 -44.62 -50.01
C GLY A 306 -1.42 -44.06 -48.75
N VAL A 307 -0.61 -43.41 -47.88
CA VAL A 307 -1.09 -42.80 -46.62
C VAL A 307 -0.96 -41.29 -46.68
N SER A 308 -2.07 -40.57 -46.57
CA SER A 308 -2.05 -39.13 -46.57
C SER A 308 -1.51 -38.58 -45.25
N THR A 309 -0.79 -37.44 -45.31
CA THR A 309 -0.34 -36.71 -44.09
C THR A 309 -1.50 -36.35 -43.17
N LYS A 310 -2.68 -36.08 -43.77
CA LYS A 310 -3.91 -35.81 -43.02
C LYS A 310 -4.35 -37.02 -42.19
N ASN A 311 -4.31 -38.25 -42.76
CA ASN A 311 -4.67 -39.47 -42.04
C ASN A 311 -3.69 -39.74 -40.89
N ILE A 312 -2.39 -39.48 -41.09
CA ILE A 312 -1.38 -39.55 -39.99
C ILE A 312 -1.72 -38.59 -38.87
N ALA A 313 -1.95 -37.31 -39.19
CA ALA A 313 -2.25 -36.30 -38.19
C ALA A 313 -3.56 -36.60 -37.42
N GLN A 314 -4.61 -37.02 -38.16
CA GLN A 314 -5.90 -37.37 -37.54
C GLN A 314 -5.80 -38.60 -36.62
N THR A 315 -5.07 -39.64 -37.04
CA THR A 315 -4.87 -40.84 -36.19
C THR A 315 -4.15 -40.48 -34.89
N LEU A 316 -3.09 -39.68 -34.98
CA LEU A 316 -2.39 -39.19 -33.79
C LEU A 316 -3.29 -38.29 -32.92
N GLN A 317 -4.07 -37.40 -33.52
CA GLN A 317 -5.01 -36.57 -32.80
C GLN A 317 -6.06 -37.38 -32.04
N TYR A 318 -6.71 -38.34 -32.74
CA TYR A 318 -7.76 -39.17 -32.13
C TYR A 318 -7.21 -40.07 -31.03
N GLY A 319 -6.02 -40.62 -31.23
CA GLY A 319 -5.41 -41.51 -30.27
C GLY A 319 -4.85 -40.86 -29.01
N LEU A 320 -4.30 -39.65 -29.15
CA LEU A 320 -3.50 -39.02 -28.08
C LEU A 320 -4.19 -37.83 -27.38
N SER A 321 -5.10 -37.10 -28.05
CA SER A 321 -5.68 -35.87 -27.50
C SER A 321 -7.10 -36.01 -26.96
N GLY A 322 -7.65 -37.22 -26.89
CA GLY A 322 -8.99 -37.46 -26.34
C GLY A 322 -10.09 -36.83 -27.21
N GLN A 323 -10.24 -37.34 -28.43
CA GLN A 323 -11.24 -36.84 -29.38
C GLN A 323 -12.66 -37.10 -28.89
N ARG A 324 -13.48 -36.05 -28.88
CA ARG A 324 -14.93 -36.18 -28.67
C ARG A 324 -15.56 -36.89 -29.87
N MET A 325 -16.12 -38.09 -29.63
CA MET A 325 -16.77 -38.89 -30.65
C MET A 325 -18.28 -38.67 -30.73
N GLY A 326 -18.90 -38.18 -29.66
CA GLY A 326 -20.33 -37.96 -29.61
C GLY A 326 -20.82 -37.61 -28.21
N TYR A 327 -22.13 -37.67 -28.06
CA TYR A 327 -22.81 -37.46 -26.80
C TYR A 327 -23.79 -38.57 -26.53
N PHE A 328 -24.04 -38.85 -25.25
CA PHE A 328 -25.18 -39.65 -24.80
C PHE A 328 -25.95 -38.91 -23.71
N TYR A 329 -27.22 -39.26 -23.59
CA TYR A 329 -28.11 -38.65 -22.62
C TYR A 329 -28.45 -39.64 -21.52
N MET A 330 -28.30 -39.23 -20.28
CA MET A 330 -28.63 -40.06 -19.13
C MET A 330 -29.14 -39.15 -17.98
N ASN A 331 -30.25 -39.51 -17.36
CA ASN A 331 -30.88 -38.78 -16.25
C ASN A 331 -31.10 -37.28 -16.55
N GLY A 332 -31.52 -36.94 -17.80
CA GLY A 332 -31.76 -35.56 -18.22
C GLY A 332 -30.52 -34.72 -18.44
N LYS A 333 -29.33 -35.29 -18.40
CA LYS A 333 -28.05 -34.61 -18.66
C LYS A 333 -27.36 -35.21 -19.89
N GLN A 334 -26.63 -34.36 -20.60
CA GLN A 334 -25.82 -34.72 -21.75
C GLN A 334 -24.37 -34.97 -21.31
N TYR A 335 -23.81 -36.12 -21.72
CA TYR A 335 -22.45 -36.51 -21.44
C TYR A 335 -21.67 -36.70 -22.73
N GLU A 336 -20.37 -36.30 -22.69
CA GLU A 336 -19.46 -36.45 -23.84
C GLU A 336 -18.86 -37.86 -23.86
N ILE A 337 -18.73 -38.44 -25.04
CA ILE A 337 -17.99 -39.68 -25.30
C ILE A 337 -16.61 -39.26 -25.80
N LEU A 338 -15.57 -39.50 -25.01
CA LEU A 338 -14.18 -39.26 -25.37
C LEU A 338 -13.51 -40.57 -25.75
N GLY A 339 -12.91 -40.60 -26.95
CA GLY A 339 -12.12 -41.76 -27.40
C GLY A 339 -10.63 -41.44 -27.36
N GLU A 340 -9.85 -42.30 -26.74
CA GLU A 340 -8.39 -42.20 -26.70
C GLU A 340 -7.74 -43.57 -26.60
N ILE A 341 -6.46 -43.69 -26.95
CA ILE A 341 -5.68 -44.92 -26.77
C ILE A 341 -5.47 -45.16 -25.28
N ASN A 342 -5.56 -46.42 -24.86
CA ASN A 342 -5.33 -46.81 -23.46
C ASN A 342 -3.99 -46.24 -22.96
N ARG A 343 -3.99 -45.67 -21.76
CA ARG A 343 -2.84 -45.02 -21.16
C ARG A 343 -1.58 -45.92 -21.11
N GLN A 344 -1.73 -47.18 -20.88
CA GLN A 344 -0.61 -48.13 -20.87
C GLN A 344 0.10 -48.28 -22.23
N GLN A 345 -0.61 -47.96 -23.33
CA GLN A 345 -0.11 -48.03 -24.70
C GLN A 345 0.35 -46.68 -25.26
N ARG A 346 0.42 -45.63 -24.41
CA ARG A 346 0.90 -44.27 -24.78
C ARG A 346 1.77 -43.62 -23.69
N ASN A 347 2.44 -44.44 -22.88
CA ASN A 347 3.28 -43.94 -21.78
C ASN A 347 4.67 -43.49 -22.23
N LYS A 348 5.17 -44.00 -23.32
CA LYS A 348 6.53 -43.74 -23.82
C LYS A 348 6.46 -43.27 -25.27
N PRO A 349 7.40 -42.42 -25.73
CA PRO A 349 7.49 -42.03 -27.13
C PRO A 349 7.58 -43.25 -28.10
N ALA A 350 8.21 -44.34 -27.64
CA ALA A 350 8.30 -45.58 -28.41
C ALA A 350 6.94 -46.23 -28.68
N ASP A 351 5.93 -46.02 -27.83
CA ASP A 351 4.59 -46.59 -28.01
C ASP A 351 3.87 -46.06 -29.25
N LEU A 352 4.26 -44.84 -29.72
CA LEU A 352 3.77 -44.27 -30.97
C LEU A 352 4.08 -45.13 -32.18
N LYS A 353 5.15 -45.89 -32.14
CA LYS A 353 5.55 -46.81 -33.19
C LYS A 353 4.58 -47.96 -33.38
N GLY A 354 3.85 -48.35 -32.34
CA GLY A 354 2.84 -49.42 -32.36
C GLY A 354 1.49 -49.03 -32.98
N ILE A 355 1.31 -47.79 -33.35
CA ILE A 355 0.06 -47.27 -33.96
C ILE A 355 0.01 -47.64 -35.43
N TYR A 356 -1.15 -48.12 -35.89
CA TYR A 356 -1.41 -48.46 -37.30
C TYR A 356 -2.35 -47.47 -37.94
N ILE A 357 -2.06 -47.13 -39.20
CA ILE A 357 -2.84 -46.18 -40.00
C ILE A 357 -3.37 -46.89 -41.24
N ARG A 358 -4.62 -46.67 -41.57
CA ARG A 358 -5.23 -47.26 -42.76
C ARG A 358 -4.80 -46.46 -44.01
N SER A 359 -4.19 -47.17 -44.96
CA SER A 359 -3.87 -46.65 -46.30
C SER A 359 -5.14 -46.48 -47.15
N ASP A 360 -5.08 -45.68 -48.18
CA ASP A 360 -6.15 -45.49 -49.16
C ASP A 360 -6.51 -46.80 -49.89
N ASN A 361 -5.55 -47.73 -49.98
CA ASN A 361 -5.74 -49.08 -50.54
C ASN A 361 -6.35 -50.06 -49.53
N GLY A 362 -6.68 -49.61 -48.30
CA GLY A 362 -7.29 -50.44 -47.28
C GLY A 362 -6.29 -51.22 -46.38
N ASN A 363 -5.00 -51.20 -46.67
CA ASN A 363 -3.96 -51.87 -45.91
C ASN A 363 -3.64 -51.12 -44.63
N MET A 364 -3.26 -51.85 -43.56
CA MET A 364 -2.80 -51.25 -42.30
C MET A 364 -1.28 -51.05 -42.34
N VAL A 365 -0.84 -49.80 -42.24
CA VAL A 365 0.57 -49.37 -42.27
C VAL A 365 0.98 -48.91 -40.85
N GLN A 366 2.07 -49.46 -40.37
CA GLN A 366 2.60 -49.10 -39.05
C GLN A 366 3.20 -47.68 -39.11
N LEU A 367 2.87 -46.86 -38.11
CA LEU A 367 3.28 -45.44 -38.04
C LEU A 367 4.81 -45.27 -38.07
N ASP A 368 5.57 -46.16 -37.46
CA ASP A 368 7.05 -46.16 -37.43
C ASP A 368 7.68 -46.13 -38.83
N ASN A 369 7.01 -46.71 -39.85
CA ASN A 369 7.50 -46.65 -41.22
C ASN A 369 7.34 -45.28 -41.89
N LEU A 370 6.48 -44.41 -41.33
CA LEU A 370 6.05 -43.13 -41.90
C LEU A 370 6.64 -41.91 -41.23
N ILE A 371 7.16 -42.10 -39.99
CA ILE A 371 7.63 -41.00 -39.15
C ILE A 371 9.04 -41.22 -38.62
N GLU A 372 9.69 -40.12 -38.30
CA GLU A 372 10.92 -40.09 -37.53
C GLU A 372 10.66 -39.33 -36.22
N LEU A 373 10.96 -39.94 -35.10
CA LEU A 373 10.81 -39.38 -33.77
C LEU A 373 12.13 -38.78 -33.30
N THR A 374 12.14 -37.49 -33.05
CA THR A 374 13.28 -36.77 -32.44
C THR A 374 12.86 -36.20 -31.11
N GLY A 375 13.70 -36.38 -30.08
CA GLY A 375 13.52 -35.73 -28.78
C GLY A 375 13.95 -34.26 -28.85
N GLY A 376 13.22 -33.42 -28.18
CA GLY A 376 13.56 -32.00 -28.07
C GLY A 376 13.10 -31.39 -26.75
N ILE A 377 13.43 -30.17 -26.55
CA ILE A 377 12.91 -29.31 -25.45
C ILE A 377 12.29 -28.08 -26.07
N ALA A 378 11.14 -27.68 -25.57
CA ALA A 378 10.46 -26.45 -26.04
C ALA A 378 9.80 -25.72 -24.90
N PRO A 379 9.61 -24.42 -25.03
CA PRO A 379 8.78 -23.68 -24.09
C PRO A 379 7.31 -24.06 -24.26
N PRO A 380 6.61 -24.45 -23.19
CA PRO A 380 5.20 -24.89 -23.29
C PRO A 380 4.26 -23.74 -23.64
N LYS A 381 4.65 -22.51 -23.32
CA LYS A 381 3.87 -21.29 -23.55
C LYS A 381 4.80 -20.15 -23.95
N LEU A 382 4.34 -19.32 -24.87
CA LEU A 382 5.00 -18.09 -25.27
C LEU A 382 4.26 -16.89 -24.66
N TYR A 383 5.01 -15.99 -24.06
CA TYR A 383 4.45 -14.82 -23.37
C TYR A 383 4.79 -13.53 -24.11
N ARG A 384 3.86 -12.62 -24.12
CA ARG A 384 4.06 -11.27 -24.62
C ARG A 384 3.54 -10.24 -23.63
N TYR A 385 4.30 -9.18 -23.48
CA TYR A 385 3.91 -8.02 -22.69
C TYR A 385 4.13 -6.76 -23.55
N ASN A 386 3.10 -5.93 -23.67
CA ASN A 386 3.13 -4.75 -24.56
C ASN A 386 3.62 -5.09 -25.99
N ARG A 387 3.18 -6.22 -26.56
CA ARG A 387 3.53 -6.76 -27.90
C ARG A 387 4.95 -7.33 -28.03
N PHE A 388 5.86 -7.13 -27.08
CA PHE A 388 7.18 -7.74 -27.07
C PHE A 388 7.12 -9.16 -26.54
N VAL A 389 8.02 -10.02 -27.02
CA VAL A 389 8.25 -11.32 -26.42
C VAL A 389 8.77 -11.10 -25.01
N SER A 390 8.24 -11.80 -24.03
CA SER A 390 8.54 -11.49 -22.64
C SER A 390 8.66 -12.74 -21.77
N ALA A 391 9.43 -12.58 -20.70
CA ALA A 391 9.48 -13.49 -19.57
C ALA A 391 9.17 -12.71 -18.28
N THR A 392 8.26 -13.23 -17.45
CA THR A 392 7.97 -12.65 -16.15
C THR A 392 8.66 -13.46 -15.07
N ILE A 393 9.52 -12.80 -14.34
CA ILE A 393 10.19 -13.35 -13.16
C ILE A 393 9.35 -12.98 -11.95
N SER A 394 8.92 -13.99 -11.22
CA SER A 394 8.18 -13.83 -9.96
C SER A 394 9.08 -14.25 -8.81
N ALA A 395 9.23 -13.40 -7.79
CA ALA A 395 10.06 -13.70 -6.64
C ALA A 395 9.33 -13.42 -5.32
N GLY A 396 9.50 -14.36 -4.38
CA GLY A 396 9.13 -14.21 -2.98
C GLY A 396 10.27 -13.55 -2.23
N LEU A 397 9.95 -12.73 -1.26
CA LEU A 397 10.92 -12.00 -0.45
C LEU A 397 11.36 -12.83 0.76
N ALA A 398 12.59 -12.67 1.18
CA ALA A 398 13.09 -13.20 2.43
C ALA A 398 12.44 -12.48 3.62
N ASP A 399 12.44 -13.12 4.80
CA ASP A 399 11.85 -12.55 6.00
C ASP A 399 12.42 -11.17 6.32
N GLY A 400 11.55 -10.22 6.62
CA GLY A 400 11.92 -8.82 6.91
C GLY A 400 12.31 -7.99 5.67
N LYS A 401 12.23 -8.54 4.45
CA LYS A 401 12.47 -7.79 3.21
C LYS A 401 11.16 -7.28 2.61
N THR A 402 11.24 -6.13 1.94
CA THR A 402 10.07 -5.46 1.35
C THR A 402 10.09 -5.50 -0.17
N ILE A 403 8.91 -5.27 -0.76
CA ILE A 403 8.75 -5.23 -2.21
C ILE A 403 9.64 -4.15 -2.87
N GLY A 404 9.81 -3.00 -2.20
CA GLY A 404 10.71 -1.94 -2.67
C GLY A 404 12.15 -2.42 -2.80
N GLN A 405 12.69 -3.04 -1.73
CA GLN A 405 14.03 -3.62 -1.74
C GLN A 405 14.19 -4.70 -2.81
N GLY A 406 13.15 -5.56 -2.97
CA GLY A 406 13.15 -6.58 -4.02
C GLY A 406 13.21 -6.00 -5.43
N LEU A 407 12.48 -4.92 -5.69
CA LEU A 407 12.50 -4.24 -6.99
C LEU A 407 13.83 -3.54 -7.27
N ASP A 408 14.42 -2.91 -6.27
CA ASP A 408 15.72 -2.25 -6.40
C ASP A 408 16.84 -3.26 -6.71
N GLU A 409 16.79 -4.45 -6.09
CA GLU A 409 17.73 -5.53 -6.42
C GLU A 409 17.48 -6.11 -7.81
N MET A 410 16.22 -6.28 -8.25
CA MET A 410 15.92 -6.68 -9.63
C MET A 410 16.45 -5.66 -10.65
N ASP A 411 16.29 -4.36 -10.36
CA ASP A 411 16.81 -3.29 -11.24
C ASP A 411 18.35 -3.30 -11.31
N LYS A 412 19.06 -3.64 -10.21
CA LYS A 412 20.52 -3.82 -10.22
C LYS A 412 20.93 -5.03 -11.05
N ILE A 413 20.30 -6.19 -10.82
CA ILE A 413 20.56 -7.40 -11.60
C ILE A 413 20.29 -7.14 -13.09
N ALA A 414 19.23 -6.41 -13.42
CA ALA A 414 18.91 -6.05 -14.80
C ALA A 414 20.01 -5.19 -15.45
N LYS A 415 20.50 -4.17 -14.76
CA LYS A 415 21.63 -3.33 -15.25
C LYS A 415 22.92 -4.10 -15.48
N GLU A 416 23.16 -5.16 -14.71
CA GLU A 416 24.37 -5.98 -14.81
C GLU A 416 24.30 -7.07 -15.89
N THR A 417 23.08 -7.51 -16.25
CA THR A 417 22.89 -8.70 -17.09
C THR A 417 22.26 -8.41 -18.45
N LEU A 418 21.55 -7.29 -18.59
CA LEU A 418 20.82 -6.92 -19.80
C LEU A 418 21.59 -5.87 -20.62
N ASP A 419 21.55 -6.02 -21.92
CA ASP A 419 22.01 -5.00 -22.87
C ASP A 419 20.86 -4.03 -23.25
N GLU A 420 21.18 -3.00 -24.04
CA GLU A 420 20.23 -1.97 -24.49
C GLU A 420 19.08 -2.50 -25.35
N THR A 421 19.14 -3.74 -25.82
CA THR A 421 18.08 -4.36 -26.66
C THR A 421 16.93 -4.92 -25.83
N PHE A 422 17.15 -5.07 -24.52
CA PHE A 422 16.11 -5.48 -23.58
C PHE A 422 15.38 -4.29 -22.99
N ARG A 423 14.13 -4.51 -22.66
CA ARG A 423 13.32 -3.58 -21.88
C ARG A 423 12.81 -4.29 -20.63
N THR A 424 12.68 -3.55 -19.56
CA THR A 424 12.08 -4.03 -18.32
C THR A 424 10.72 -3.40 -18.10
N ALA A 425 9.83 -4.13 -17.48
CA ALA A 425 8.52 -3.65 -17.06
C ALA A 425 8.11 -4.33 -15.75
N LEU A 426 7.11 -3.78 -15.09
CA LEU A 426 6.54 -4.36 -13.89
C LEU A 426 5.12 -4.83 -14.17
N THR A 427 4.68 -5.86 -13.45
CA THR A 427 3.30 -6.35 -13.49
C THR A 427 2.82 -6.73 -12.08
N GLY A 428 1.52 -6.96 -11.92
CA GLY A 428 0.94 -7.31 -10.63
C GLY A 428 1.23 -6.30 -9.53
N ASP A 429 1.49 -6.80 -8.32
CA ASP A 429 1.71 -5.97 -7.12
C ASP A 429 2.93 -5.04 -7.26
N SER A 430 3.95 -5.46 -8.00
CA SER A 430 5.13 -4.62 -8.28
C SER A 430 4.81 -3.37 -9.09
N LYS A 431 3.94 -3.49 -10.08
CA LYS A 431 3.46 -2.36 -10.88
C LYS A 431 2.61 -1.42 -10.04
N GLU A 432 1.65 -1.95 -9.32
CA GLU A 432 0.78 -1.18 -8.42
C GLU A 432 1.59 -0.43 -7.35
N TYR A 433 2.59 -1.07 -6.77
CA TYR A 433 3.50 -0.43 -5.80
C TYR A 433 4.24 0.77 -6.41
N ARG A 434 4.86 0.60 -7.59
CA ARG A 434 5.64 1.67 -8.24
C ARG A 434 4.74 2.84 -8.67
N GLU A 435 3.59 2.55 -9.27
CA GLU A 435 2.61 3.55 -9.71
C GLU A 435 1.99 4.29 -8.51
N SER A 436 1.63 3.57 -7.45
CA SER A 436 1.07 4.17 -6.25
C SER A 436 2.07 5.09 -5.53
N SER A 437 3.32 4.65 -5.40
CA SER A 437 4.36 5.45 -4.75
C SER A 437 4.64 6.76 -5.50
N SER A 438 4.70 6.72 -6.84
CA SER A 438 4.90 7.92 -7.66
C SER A 438 3.70 8.87 -7.60
N SER A 439 2.50 8.34 -7.66
CA SER A 439 1.26 9.12 -7.59
C SER A 439 1.06 9.78 -6.22
N LEU A 440 1.39 9.08 -5.13
CA LEU A 440 1.34 9.64 -3.76
C LEU A 440 2.37 10.74 -3.56
N MET A 441 3.58 10.59 -4.08
CA MET A 441 4.60 11.65 -4.03
C MET A 441 4.15 12.89 -4.79
N PHE A 442 3.56 12.72 -5.98
CA PHE A 442 2.98 13.84 -6.73
C PHE A 442 1.85 14.52 -5.97
N ALA A 443 0.91 13.74 -5.40
CA ALA A 443 -0.19 14.28 -4.60
C ALA A 443 0.32 15.04 -3.36
N PHE A 444 1.37 14.52 -2.70
CA PHE A 444 2.01 15.17 -1.56
C PHE A 444 2.62 16.54 -1.92
N ILE A 445 3.40 16.60 -3.01
CA ILE A 445 4.00 17.86 -3.48
C ILE A 445 2.91 18.87 -3.88
N LEU A 446 1.90 18.40 -4.63
CA LEU A 446 0.79 19.25 -5.05
C LEU A 446 -0.02 19.76 -3.87
N ALA A 447 -0.25 18.94 -2.84
CA ALA A 447 -0.91 19.38 -1.60
C ALA A 447 -0.12 20.51 -0.91
N ILE A 448 1.20 20.37 -0.78
CA ILE A 448 2.07 21.40 -0.21
C ILE A 448 1.97 22.71 -1.00
N VAL A 449 2.03 22.64 -2.33
CA VAL A 449 1.93 23.81 -3.20
C VAL A 449 0.57 24.49 -3.07
N LEU A 450 -0.52 23.71 -3.10
CA LEU A 450 -1.88 24.24 -2.96
C LEU A 450 -2.10 24.92 -1.61
N ILE A 451 -1.65 24.30 -0.52
CA ILE A 451 -1.75 24.90 0.81
C ILE A 451 -0.98 26.20 0.86
N TYR A 452 0.25 26.22 0.34
CA TYR A 452 1.06 27.45 0.29
C TYR A 452 0.35 28.57 -0.47
N LEU A 453 -0.22 28.29 -1.65
CA LEU A 453 -0.92 29.28 -2.47
C LEU A 453 -2.21 29.78 -1.78
N ILE A 454 -2.97 28.89 -1.17
CA ILE A 454 -4.19 29.26 -0.44
C ILE A 454 -3.86 30.15 0.76
N LEU A 455 -2.83 29.77 1.53
CA LEU A 455 -2.38 30.59 2.65
C LEU A 455 -1.81 31.93 2.19
N ALA A 456 -1.08 31.96 1.07
CA ALA A 456 -0.55 33.20 0.51
C ALA A 456 -1.67 34.17 0.09
N ALA A 457 -2.70 33.64 -0.56
CA ALA A 457 -3.88 34.43 -0.92
C ALA A 457 -4.64 34.93 0.31
N GLN A 458 -4.75 34.13 1.37
CA GLN A 458 -5.49 34.46 2.55
C GLN A 458 -4.79 35.49 3.46
N PHE A 459 -3.47 35.32 3.66
CA PHE A 459 -2.69 36.23 4.50
C PHE A 459 -2.20 37.45 3.74
N GLU A 460 -2.48 37.58 2.44
CA GLU A 460 -1.95 38.62 1.56
C GLU A 460 -0.42 38.77 1.72
N SER A 461 0.26 37.67 1.93
CA SER A 461 1.68 37.62 2.25
C SER A 461 2.31 36.32 1.75
N PHE A 462 3.48 36.41 1.13
CA PHE A 462 4.28 35.21 0.77
C PHE A 462 5.16 34.69 1.92
N LYS A 463 5.34 35.48 2.98
CA LYS A 463 6.20 35.15 4.13
C LYS A 463 5.46 34.35 5.20
N ASP A 464 4.23 34.73 5.51
CA ASP A 464 3.44 34.13 6.58
C ASP A 464 3.11 32.65 6.28
N PRO A 465 2.76 32.23 5.03
CA PRO A 465 2.63 30.82 4.67
C PRO A 465 3.89 30.00 4.90
N LEU A 466 5.08 30.53 4.61
CA LEU A 466 6.34 29.83 4.86
C LEU A 466 6.53 29.50 6.34
N ILE A 467 6.15 30.43 7.22
CA ILE A 467 6.23 30.22 8.68
C ILE A 467 5.29 29.08 9.10
N ILE A 468 4.07 29.06 8.55
CA ILE A 468 3.08 28.02 8.85
C ILE A 468 3.53 26.66 8.29
N MET A 469 4.06 26.62 7.08
CA MET A 469 4.51 25.40 6.43
C MET A 469 5.68 24.73 7.13
N LEU A 470 6.45 25.44 7.95
CA LEU A 470 7.49 24.84 8.79
C LEU A 470 6.94 23.86 9.84
N THR A 471 5.64 23.90 10.12
CA THR A 471 5.00 22.90 10.99
C THR A 471 4.93 21.51 10.32
N VAL A 472 4.95 21.44 8.98
CA VAL A 472 4.83 20.21 8.22
C VAL A 472 6.04 19.28 8.42
N PRO A 473 7.30 19.71 8.26
CA PRO A 473 8.46 18.88 8.58
C PRO A 473 8.44 18.34 10.02
N LEU A 474 8.02 19.16 10.98
CA LEU A 474 7.94 18.75 12.38
C LEU A 474 6.94 17.62 12.58
N ALA A 475 5.82 17.67 11.87
CA ALA A 475 4.78 16.64 11.91
C ALA A 475 5.25 15.34 11.24
N ILE A 476 5.88 15.44 10.09
CA ILE A 476 6.43 14.28 9.38
C ILE A 476 7.48 13.58 10.22
N ALA A 477 8.42 14.33 10.82
CA ALA A 477 9.41 13.74 11.71
C ALA A 477 8.74 13.00 12.88
N GLY A 478 7.71 13.61 13.49
CA GLY A 478 6.94 12.98 14.55
C GLY A 478 6.27 11.68 14.10
N ALA A 479 5.64 11.68 12.94
CA ALA A 479 5.03 10.48 12.37
C ALA A 479 6.05 9.37 12.16
N LEU A 480 7.19 9.70 11.52
CA LEU A 480 8.25 8.72 11.23
C LEU A 480 8.91 8.17 12.50
N VAL A 481 9.09 9.00 13.52
CA VAL A 481 9.62 8.54 14.82
C VAL A 481 8.68 7.51 15.44
N PHE A 482 7.37 7.80 15.50
CA PHE A 482 6.39 6.86 16.06
C PHE A 482 6.25 5.59 15.21
N MET A 483 6.34 5.69 13.89
CA MET A 483 6.34 4.53 13.01
C MET A 483 7.59 3.66 13.23
N TYR A 484 8.77 4.28 13.35
CA TYR A 484 10.03 3.56 13.59
C TYR A 484 10.02 2.78 14.90
N PHE A 485 9.59 3.40 16.00
CA PHE A 485 9.50 2.73 17.32
C PHE A 485 8.32 1.75 17.41
N GLY A 486 7.32 1.87 16.57
CA GLY A 486 6.17 0.97 16.48
C GLY A 486 6.34 -0.18 15.49
N ASP A 487 7.52 -0.35 14.89
CA ASP A 487 7.79 -1.33 13.82
C ASP A 487 6.76 -1.28 12.66
N ILE A 488 6.31 -0.07 12.32
CA ILE A 488 5.31 0.16 11.28
C ILE A 488 6.02 0.52 9.97
N THR A 489 5.67 -0.19 8.91
CA THR A 489 6.21 0.01 7.57
C THR A 489 5.68 1.28 6.90
N MET A 490 6.49 1.84 5.99
CA MET A 490 6.04 2.88 5.08
C MET A 490 5.15 2.26 4.01
N ASN A 491 3.85 2.40 4.14
CA ASN A 491 2.85 1.84 3.24
C ASN A 491 1.84 2.92 2.80
N ILE A 492 0.93 2.57 1.90
CA ILE A 492 -0.06 3.51 1.37
C ILE A 492 -0.87 4.19 2.48
N PHE A 493 -1.25 3.45 3.54
CA PHE A 493 -2.06 3.99 4.63
C PHE A 493 -1.27 4.96 5.52
N SER A 494 -0.02 4.64 5.85
CA SER A 494 0.86 5.54 6.61
C SER A 494 1.18 6.80 5.81
N GLN A 495 1.41 6.70 4.49
CA GLN A 495 1.67 7.84 3.61
C GLN A 495 0.45 8.78 3.54
N ILE A 496 -0.76 8.23 3.46
CA ILE A 496 -1.98 9.05 3.51
C ILE A 496 -2.18 9.68 4.89
N GLY A 497 -1.83 8.95 5.96
CA GLY A 497 -1.77 9.53 7.30
C GLY A 497 -0.84 10.75 7.36
N ILE A 498 0.33 10.67 6.73
CA ILE A 498 1.27 11.79 6.62
C ILE A 498 0.68 12.95 5.79
N ILE A 499 0.01 12.66 4.67
CA ILE A 499 -0.67 13.71 3.89
C ILE A 499 -1.76 14.39 4.72
N MET A 500 -2.58 13.61 5.43
CA MET A 500 -3.64 14.14 6.30
C MET A 500 -3.07 15.03 7.42
N LEU A 501 -1.89 14.69 7.97
CA LEU A 501 -1.20 15.49 8.97
C LEU A 501 -0.90 16.91 8.51
N ILE A 502 -0.58 17.12 7.22
CA ILE A 502 -0.25 18.45 6.70
C ILE A 502 -1.40 19.43 6.99
N GLY A 503 -2.63 19.01 6.68
CA GLY A 503 -3.81 19.82 6.94
C GLY A 503 -4.15 19.99 8.42
N LEU A 504 -4.00 18.94 9.22
CA LEU A 504 -4.32 18.97 10.64
C LEU A 504 -3.36 19.85 11.44
N VAL A 505 -2.07 19.81 11.09
CA VAL A 505 -1.02 20.54 11.82
C VAL A 505 -0.92 22.00 11.39
N ALA A 506 -1.13 22.30 10.11
CA ALA A 506 -1.15 23.67 9.60
C ALA A 506 -2.14 24.57 10.37
N LYS A 507 -3.26 24.02 10.83
CA LYS A 507 -4.26 24.69 11.65
C LYS A 507 -3.67 25.38 12.90
N ASN A 508 -2.73 24.72 13.58
CA ASN A 508 -2.10 25.26 14.78
C ASN A 508 -1.23 26.49 14.45
N GLY A 509 -0.47 26.39 13.35
CA GLY A 509 0.33 27.50 12.83
C GLY A 509 -0.53 28.68 12.36
N ILE A 510 -1.61 28.40 11.62
CA ILE A 510 -2.57 29.42 11.15
C ILE A 510 -3.12 30.22 12.33
N LEU A 511 -3.59 29.55 13.39
CA LEU A 511 -4.17 30.21 14.56
C LEU A 511 -3.19 31.12 15.29
N ILE A 512 -1.91 30.76 15.39
CA ILE A 512 -0.88 31.58 16.04
C ILE A 512 -0.54 32.80 15.18
N VAL A 513 -0.28 32.57 13.89
CA VAL A 513 0.14 33.62 12.96
C VAL A 513 -0.97 34.66 12.73
N GLU A 514 -2.20 34.19 12.49
CA GLU A 514 -3.37 35.05 12.31
C GLU A 514 -3.58 35.98 13.51
N PHE A 515 -3.56 35.40 14.71
CA PHE A 515 -3.78 36.20 15.92
C PHE A 515 -2.63 37.14 16.22
N ALA A 516 -1.39 36.77 15.87
CA ALA A 516 -0.24 37.66 15.96
C ALA A 516 -0.34 38.85 14.97
N ASN A 517 -0.82 38.57 13.74
CA ASN A 517 -1.06 39.61 12.73
C ASN A 517 -2.16 40.58 13.19
N GLN A 518 -3.29 40.09 13.70
CA GLN A 518 -4.37 40.95 14.25
C GLN A 518 -3.87 41.86 15.38
N LYS A 519 -3.00 41.38 16.26
CA LYS A 519 -2.40 42.17 17.32
C LYS A 519 -1.43 43.25 16.80
N GLN A 520 -0.63 42.90 15.78
CA GLN A 520 0.22 43.90 15.13
C GLN A 520 -0.61 45.00 14.44
N GLU A 521 -1.73 44.65 13.81
CA GLU A 521 -2.66 45.59 13.19
C GLU A 521 -3.37 46.46 14.22
N ALA A 522 -3.52 46.00 15.46
CA ALA A 522 -3.99 46.78 16.60
C ALA A 522 -2.91 47.69 17.21
N GLY A 523 -1.66 47.65 16.67
CA GLY A 523 -0.56 48.55 17.08
C GLY A 523 0.45 47.95 18.05
N GLU A 524 0.35 46.66 18.40
CA GLU A 524 1.34 45.97 19.26
C GLU A 524 2.68 45.76 18.53
N ASP A 525 3.79 45.87 19.26
CA ASP A 525 5.11 45.51 18.74
C ASP A 525 5.19 44.03 18.38
N LYS A 526 5.86 43.70 17.28
CA LYS A 526 5.97 42.35 16.71
C LYS A 526 6.32 41.27 17.76
N MET A 527 7.30 41.56 18.64
CA MET A 527 7.74 40.61 19.66
C MET A 527 6.72 40.42 20.77
N ARG A 528 6.03 41.45 21.15
CA ARG A 528 4.92 41.38 22.11
C ARG A 528 3.72 40.70 21.50
N ALA A 529 3.33 41.07 20.29
CA ALA A 529 2.21 40.52 19.56
C ALA A 529 2.32 38.98 19.41
N ILE A 530 3.47 38.46 18.98
CA ILE A 530 3.65 37.02 18.84
C ILE A 530 3.69 36.28 20.18
N LYS A 531 4.32 36.85 21.20
CA LYS A 531 4.35 36.24 22.55
C LYS A 531 2.95 36.15 23.13
N ASP A 532 2.19 37.24 23.08
CA ASP A 532 0.85 37.32 23.66
C ASP A 532 -0.17 36.52 22.84
N ALA A 533 0.00 36.46 21.52
CA ALA A 533 -0.77 35.56 20.67
C ALA A 533 -0.55 34.08 21.05
N SER A 534 0.71 33.69 21.20
CA SER A 534 1.06 32.31 21.57
C SER A 534 0.52 31.91 22.94
N LEU A 535 0.57 32.81 23.93
CA LEU A 535 0.02 32.56 25.27
C LEU A 535 -1.50 32.43 25.26
N GLN A 536 -2.20 33.30 24.54
CA GLN A 536 -3.67 33.26 24.47
C GLN A 536 -4.17 32.06 23.68
N ARG A 537 -3.41 31.58 22.70
CA ARG A 537 -3.77 30.42 21.87
C ARG A 537 -3.28 29.07 22.41
N LEU A 538 -2.49 29.05 23.50
CA LEU A 538 -1.99 27.81 24.12
C LEU A 538 -3.12 26.84 24.47
N ARG A 539 -4.09 27.30 25.26
CA ARG A 539 -5.21 26.48 25.73
C ARG A 539 -6.09 25.97 24.58
N PRO A 540 -6.56 26.80 23.64
CA PRO A 540 -7.29 26.35 22.44
C PRO A 540 -6.55 25.31 21.60
N ILE A 541 -5.26 25.52 21.32
CA ILE A 541 -4.45 24.60 20.54
C ILE A 541 -4.31 23.24 21.23
N LEU A 542 -3.97 23.24 22.53
CA LEU A 542 -3.85 22.01 23.30
C LEU A 542 -5.18 21.25 23.39
N MET A 543 -6.29 21.95 23.61
CA MET A 543 -7.61 21.32 23.69
C MET A 543 -8.02 20.70 22.34
N THR A 544 -7.80 21.40 21.22
CA THR A 544 -8.15 20.88 19.90
C THR A 544 -7.23 19.73 19.47
N SER A 545 -5.93 19.84 19.75
CA SER A 545 -4.97 18.76 19.46
C SER A 545 -5.24 17.52 20.32
N ALA A 546 -5.46 17.69 21.62
CA ALA A 546 -5.82 16.59 22.50
C ALA A 546 -7.12 15.91 22.09
N SER A 547 -8.16 16.68 21.75
CA SER A 547 -9.42 16.13 21.27
C SER A 547 -9.24 15.31 19.98
N THR A 548 -8.45 15.80 19.03
CA THR A 548 -8.15 15.08 17.78
C THR A 548 -7.33 13.82 18.05
N ILE A 549 -6.30 13.90 18.88
CA ILE A 549 -5.46 12.75 19.24
C ILE A 549 -6.31 11.68 19.93
N LEU A 550 -7.09 12.04 20.94
CA LEU A 550 -7.99 11.12 21.64
C LEU A 550 -9.02 10.48 20.71
N GLY A 551 -9.54 11.25 19.74
CA GLY A 551 -10.44 10.74 18.71
C GLY A 551 -9.80 9.74 17.76
N LEU A 552 -8.46 9.81 17.56
CA LEU A 552 -7.70 8.93 16.67
C LEU A 552 -7.02 7.77 17.41
N ILE A 553 -6.96 7.78 18.75
CA ILE A 553 -6.41 6.67 19.55
C ILE A 553 -7.04 5.31 19.18
N PRO A 554 -8.37 5.17 19.04
CA PRO A 554 -8.97 3.89 18.64
C PRO A 554 -8.48 3.39 17.27
N LEU A 555 -8.04 4.29 16.39
CA LEU A 555 -7.46 3.92 15.10
C LEU A 555 -6.03 3.40 15.24
N ALA A 556 -5.22 4.03 16.10
CA ALA A 556 -3.84 3.62 16.37
C ALA A 556 -3.74 2.31 17.16
N PHE A 557 -4.76 1.96 17.94
CA PHE A 557 -4.87 0.74 18.72
C PHE A 557 -6.02 -0.16 18.24
N ALA A 558 -6.27 -0.16 16.93
CA ALA A 558 -7.31 -0.99 16.33
C ALA A 558 -7.03 -2.48 16.54
N THR A 559 -8.07 -3.27 16.76
CA THR A 559 -8.01 -4.73 16.92
C THR A 559 -8.95 -5.40 15.91
N GLY A 560 -8.71 -6.70 15.64
CA GLY A 560 -9.51 -7.49 14.72
C GLY A 560 -9.02 -7.41 13.27
N GLU A 561 -9.80 -7.97 12.35
CA GLU A 561 -9.44 -8.01 10.93
C GLU A 561 -9.23 -6.60 10.33
N GLY A 562 -8.21 -6.46 9.49
CA GLY A 562 -7.84 -5.18 8.87
C GLY A 562 -7.29 -4.14 9.86
N CYS A 563 -6.80 -4.56 11.03
CA CYS A 563 -6.27 -3.63 12.04
C CYS A 563 -4.95 -2.98 11.61
N ASN A 564 -4.06 -3.69 10.93
CA ASN A 564 -2.73 -3.20 10.59
C ASN A 564 -2.76 -1.96 9.69
N GLN A 565 -3.72 -1.88 8.75
CA GLN A 565 -3.95 -0.68 7.92
C GLN A 565 -4.34 0.53 8.77
N ARG A 566 -5.26 0.32 9.71
CA ARG A 566 -5.74 1.37 10.62
C ARG A 566 -4.66 1.81 11.58
N ILE A 567 -3.91 0.87 12.14
CA ILE A 567 -2.78 1.13 13.03
C ILE A 567 -1.71 1.97 12.31
N ALA A 568 -1.35 1.60 11.09
CA ALA A 568 -0.36 2.34 10.31
C ALA A 568 -0.75 3.81 10.11
N MET A 569 -1.99 4.06 9.66
CA MET A 569 -2.51 5.42 9.48
C MET A 569 -2.66 6.15 10.82
N GLY A 570 -3.25 5.49 11.82
CA GLY A 570 -3.50 6.07 13.14
C GLY A 570 -2.23 6.47 13.86
N THR A 571 -1.22 5.61 13.87
CA THR A 571 0.07 5.89 14.52
C THR A 571 0.82 7.03 13.84
N ALA A 572 0.83 7.07 12.49
CA ALA A 572 1.42 8.19 11.77
C ALA A 572 0.77 9.53 12.17
N VAL A 573 -0.57 9.58 12.22
CA VAL A 573 -1.29 10.82 12.55
C VAL A 573 -1.15 11.19 14.02
N VAL A 574 -1.34 10.24 14.94
CA VAL A 574 -1.23 10.51 16.38
C VAL A 574 0.19 10.93 16.75
N GLY A 575 1.21 10.19 16.29
CA GLY A 575 2.62 10.51 16.54
C GLY A 575 3.03 11.86 15.96
N GLY A 576 2.64 12.11 14.72
CA GLY A 576 2.91 13.40 14.07
C GLY A 576 2.23 14.58 14.76
N MET A 577 0.98 14.44 15.18
CA MET A 577 0.26 15.48 15.91
C MET A 577 0.84 15.74 17.30
N LEU A 578 1.22 14.70 18.05
CA LEU A 578 1.81 14.85 19.38
C LEU A 578 3.08 15.70 19.34
N ILE A 579 4.04 15.28 18.50
CA ILE A 579 5.33 15.96 18.39
C ILE A 579 5.18 17.35 17.78
N SER A 580 4.41 17.46 16.69
CA SER A 580 4.24 18.75 16.02
C SER A 580 3.52 19.78 16.89
N THR A 581 2.50 19.39 17.65
CA THR A 581 1.79 20.34 18.53
C THR A 581 2.74 20.93 19.58
N LEU A 582 3.58 20.12 20.19
CA LEU A 582 4.56 20.58 21.16
C LEU A 582 5.61 21.51 20.53
N LEU A 583 6.17 21.12 19.39
CA LEU A 583 7.24 21.87 18.73
C LEU A 583 6.73 23.14 18.06
N THR A 584 5.54 23.12 17.47
CA THR A 584 4.92 24.29 16.82
C THR A 584 4.76 25.46 17.78
N MET A 585 4.45 25.21 19.05
CA MET A 585 4.30 26.24 20.07
C MET A 585 5.58 27.06 20.33
N TYR A 586 6.74 26.51 20.01
CA TYR A 586 8.03 27.21 20.18
C TYR A 586 8.61 27.68 18.86
N ILE A 587 8.56 26.83 17.83
CA ILE A 587 9.23 27.08 16.55
C ILE A 587 8.49 28.14 15.74
N VAL A 588 7.15 28.08 15.64
CA VAL A 588 6.38 29.09 14.90
C VAL A 588 6.58 30.50 15.45
N PRO A 589 6.46 30.76 16.78
CA PRO A 589 6.74 32.07 17.32
C PRO A 589 8.18 32.59 17.07
N ALA A 590 9.16 31.67 17.17
CA ALA A 590 10.55 32.03 16.91
C ALA A 590 10.79 32.45 15.46
N ILE A 591 10.32 31.64 14.49
CA ILE A 591 10.47 31.91 13.07
C ILE A 591 9.66 33.13 12.66
N TYR A 592 8.44 33.30 13.18
CA TYR A 592 7.63 34.50 12.97
C TYR A 592 8.39 35.78 13.35
N SER A 593 9.12 35.77 14.47
CA SER A 593 9.92 36.90 14.90
C SER A 593 11.01 37.30 13.90
N TYR A 594 11.53 36.39 13.08
CA TYR A 594 12.52 36.66 12.04
C TYR A 594 11.88 37.05 10.70
N VAL A 595 10.95 36.25 10.22
CA VAL A 595 10.50 36.24 8.80
C VAL A 595 9.31 37.18 8.56
N SER A 596 8.35 37.26 9.51
CA SER A 596 7.12 38.04 9.33
C SER A 596 7.41 39.55 9.13
N THR A 597 6.58 40.19 8.33
CA THR A 597 6.65 41.62 8.07
C THR A 597 6.13 42.41 9.28
N ASN A 598 6.74 43.57 9.59
CA ASN A 598 6.29 44.42 10.68
C ASN A 598 5.10 45.30 10.22
N ARG A 599 3.88 44.83 10.50
CA ARG A 599 2.62 45.48 10.06
C ARG A 599 2.30 46.76 10.87
N SER A 600 2.85 46.88 12.07
CA SER A 600 2.63 48.10 12.89
C SER A 600 3.24 49.36 12.28
N LYS A 601 4.26 49.24 11.44
CA LYS A 601 4.91 50.35 10.73
C LYS A 601 4.22 50.78 9.44
N LEU A 602 3.48 49.85 8.78
CA LEU A 602 2.80 50.09 7.50
C LEU A 602 1.53 50.96 7.64
N LYS A 603 0.98 51.11 8.84
CA LYS A 603 -0.16 52.03 9.11
C LYS A 603 0.24 53.44 9.46
N THR A 604 1.52 53.71 9.61
CA THR A 604 2.07 55.06 9.94
C THR A 604 2.68 55.78 8.73
N GLU A 605 2.75 55.12 7.58
CA GLU A 605 2.99 55.69 6.25
C GLU A 605 1.66 55.78 5.46
#